data_06ca30e682a1c39e1e6b11630afc8f05
#
_entry.id   06ca30e682a1c39e1e6b11630afc8f05
#
_cell.length_a   1.000
_cell.length_b   1.000
_cell.length_c   1.000
_cell.angle_alpha   90.00
_cell.angle_beta   90.00
_cell.angle_gamma   90.00
#
_symmetry.space_group_name_H-M   'P 1'
#
loop_
_entity.id
_entity.type
_entity.pdbx_description
1 polymer ?
#
loop_
_entity_poly.entity_id
_entity_poly.type
_entity_poly.pdbx_seq_one_letter_code
_entity_poly.pdbx_strand_id
1 'polypeptide(L)'
;MTLIKTNSPKLHREARLAREKLHLEGEVPDGVLRAEIDASWRRSLSHGVHFNAKHELALESSASLDVLLASNRLLIDAALPAIDYLAERQGKEGLIILANSDATILAVEGRADRLKGSGLQDITLGACWSEAVRGTNALGTALVEALSLIHI
;
A
#
# COMPACT_ATOMS: atom_id res chain seq x y z
N MET A 1 -14.80 23.85 3.91
CA MET A 1 -14.28 22.48 3.99
C MET A 1 -12.76 22.58 3.95
N THR A 2 -12.12 22.48 5.11
CA THR A 2 -10.70 22.79 5.28
C THR A 2 -9.89 21.56 4.86
N LEU A 3 -9.20 21.67 3.74
CA LEU A 3 -8.20 20.67 3.33
C LEU A 3 -7.10 20.66 4.39
N ILE A 4 -7.05 19.59 5.18
CA ILE A 4 -5.94 19.34 6.10
C ILE A 4 -4.72 19.05 5.22
N LYS A 5 -3.82 20.04 5.09
CA LYS A 5 -2.50 19.85 4.51
C LYS A 5 -1.68 18.95 5.44
N THR A 6 -1.79 17.63 5.26
CA THR A 6 -1.05 16.62 6.04
C THR A 6 0.43 16.52 5.69
N ASN A 7 0.95 17.43 4.87
CA ASN A 7 2.34 17.43 4.43
C ASN A 7 3.19 18.40 5.27
N SER A 8 3.17 18.25 6.60
CA SER A 8 4.03 19.02 7.47
C SER A 8 5.43 18.39 7.51
N PRO A 9 6.50 19.13 7.16
CA PRO A 9 7.89 18.64 7.30
C PRO A 9 8.23 18.15 8.71
N LYS A 10 7.55 18.71 9.70
CA LYS A 10 7.67 18.30 11.10
C LYS A 10 7.15 16.88 11.31
N LEU A 11 5.97 16.54 10.77
CA LEU A 11 5.36 15.21 10.90
C LEU A 11 6.23 14.14 10.25
N HIS A 12 6.79 14.42 9.07
CA HIS A 12 7.71 13.51 8.38
C HIS A 12 8.99 13.26 9.20
N ARG A 13 9.52 14.30 9.84
CA ARG A 13 10.71 14.16 10.69
C ARG A 13 10.41 13.33 11.94
N GLU A 14 9.28 13.59 12.61
CA GLU A 14 8.83 12.84 13.78
C GLU A 14 8.59 11.36 13.46
N ALA A 15 7.90 11.08 12.36
CA ALA A 15 7.68 9.70 11.91
C ALA A 15 9.00 8.97 11.57
N ARG A 16 9.97 9.67 10.97
CA ARG A 16 11.29 9.08 10.70
C ARG A 16 12.03 8.75 11.99
N LEU A 17 12.08 9.67 12.95
CA LEU A 17 12.72 9.43 14.24
C LEU A 17 12.03 8.31 15.03
N ALA A 18 10.70 8.25 14.99
CA ALA A 18 9.94 7.17 15.62
C ALA A 18 10.29 5.81 15.01
N ARG A 19 10.47 5.75 13.67
CA ARG A 19 10.86 4.53 12.96
C ARG A 19 12.28 4.07 13.32
N GLU A 20 13.22 5.01 13.37
CA GLU A 20 14.59 4.74 13.80
C GLU A 20 14.61 4.21 15.25
N LYS A 21 13.84 4.81 16.13
CA LYS A 21 13.71 4.41 17.53
C LYS A 21 13.09 3.02 17.69
N LEU A 22 12.01 2.74 16.96
CA LEU A 22 11.41 1.40 16.94
C LEU A 22 12.43 0.33 16.50
N HIS A 23 13.25 0.65 15.51
CA HIS A 23 14.25 -0.30 15.00
C HIS A 23 15.39 -0.55 16.00
N LEU A 24 15.83 0.49 16.72
CA LEU A 24 16.96 0.40 17.64
C LEU A 24 16.56 -0.06 19.04
N GLU A 25 15.42 0.39 19.54
CA GLU A 25 14.99 0.24 20.92
C GLU A 25 13.74 -0.64 21.08
N GLY A 26 13.08 -0.98 19.96
CA GLY A 26 11.81 -1.74 19.98
C GLY A 26 10.60 -0.94 20.42
N GLU A 27 10.75 0.37 20.62
CA GLU A 27 9.72 1.25 21.16
C GLU A 27 9.42 2.43 20.24
N VAL A 28 8.15 2.83 20.22
CA VAL A 28 7.70 4.05 19.56
C VAL A 28 7.18 4.99 20.66
N PRO A 29 7.56 6.29 20.65
CA PRO A 29 7.02 7.25 21.60
C PRO A 29 5.49 7.36 21.45
N ASP A 30 4.81 7.41 22.60
CA ASP A 30 3.35 7.54 22.63
C ASP A 30 2.85 8.77 21.88
N GLY A 31 1.76 8.62 21.15
CA GLY A 31 1.07 9.71 20.45
C GLY A 31 1.76 10.24 19.19
N VAL A 32 2.89 9.65 18.76
CA VAL A 32 3.57 10.04 17.50
C VAL A 32 2.91 9.39 16.29
N LEU A 33 2.44 8.17 16.44
CA LEU A 33 1.78 7.40 15.38
C LEU A 33 0.33 7.10 15.74
N ARG A 34 -0.49 6.91 14.72
CA ARG A 34 -1.79 6.28 14.90
C ARG A 34 -1.60 4.82 15.26
N ALA A 35 -2.50 4.26 16.06
CA ALA A 35 -2.40 2.89 16.58
C ALA A 35 -2.24 1.85 15.46
N GLU A 36 -2.96 2.02 14.33
CA GLU A 36 -2.90 1.12 13.19
C GLU A 36 -1.51 1.12 12.52
N ILE A 37 -0.87 2.28 12.48
CA ILE A 37 0.47 2.41 11.91
C ILE A 37 1.53 1.82 12.84
N ASP A 38 1.42 2.06 14.14
CA ASP A 38 2.32 1.43 15.13
C ASP A 38 2.21 -0.09 15.08
N ALA A 39 0.99 -0.63 15.09
CA ALA A 39 0.74 -2.06 14.97
C ALA A 39 1.31 -2.62 13.65
N SER A 40 1.10 -1.93 12.53
CA SER A 40 1.64 -2.33 11.23
C SER A 40 3.17 -2.32 11.21
N TRP A 41 3.83 -1.33 11.80
CA TRP A 41 5.29 -1.30 11.88
C TRP A 41 5.85 -2.48 12.69
N ARG A 42 5.22 -2.82 13.81
CA ARG A 42 5.62 -3.97 14.64
C ARG A 42 5.44 -5.29 13.90
N ARG A 43 4.31 -5.47 13.20
CA ARG A 43 4.10 -6.67 12.35
C ARG A 43 5.13 -6.76 11.24
N SER A 44 5.41 -5.65 10.54
CA SER A 44 6.41 -5.62 9.48
C SER A 44 7.79 -6.03 10.00
N LEU A 45 8.21 -5.53 11.16
CA LEU A 45 9.47 -5.93 11.80
C LEU A 45 9.47 -7.40 12.20
N SER A 46 8.36 -7.94 12.73
CA SER A 46 8.25 -9.35 13.10
C SER A 46 8.36 -10.29 11.89
N HIS A 47 8.01 -9.80 10.69
CA HIS A 47 8.23 -10.48 9.41
C HIS A 47 9.64 -10.28 8.84
N GLY A 48 10.52 -9.56 9.54
CA GLY A 48 11.88 -9.27 9.07
C GLY A 48 11.95 -8.17 8.01
N VAL A 49 10.86 -7.43 7.80
CA VAL A 49 10.81 -6.34 6.82
C VAL A 49 11.31 -5.05 7.47
N HIS A 50 12.53 -4.68 7.16
CA HIS A 50 13.14 -3.45 7.67
C HIS A 50 12.85 -2.27 6.73
N PHE A 51 12.70 -1.08 7.29
CA PHE A 51 12.35 0.14 6.53
C PHE A 51 13.40 0.54 5.47
N ASN A 52 14.64 0.05 5.58
CA ASN A 52 15.72 0.26 4.61
C ASN A 52 15.89 -0.92 3.65
N ALA A 53 15.09 -1.98 3.77
CA ALA A 53 15.22 -3.12 2.90
C ALA A 53 14.86 -2.73 1.46
N LYS A 54 15.74 -3.09 0.52
CA LYS A 54 15.37 -3.08 -0.89
C LYS A 54 14.47 -4.27 -1.10
N HIS A 55 13.19 -4.00 -1.35
CA HIS A 55 12.26 -5.06 -1.69
C HIS A 55 12.47 -5.44 -3.14
N GLU A 56 12.89 -6.68 -3.36
CA GLU A 56 12.81 -7.25 -4.69
C GLU A 56 11.34 -7.40 -5.07
N LEU A 57 11.03 -7.06 -6.32
CA LEU A 57 9.73 -7.28 -6.89
C LEU A 57 9.47 -8.79 -6.93
N ALA A 58 8.70 -9.31 -5.98
CA ALA A 58 8.12 -10.63 -6.11
C ALA A 58 7.00 -10.54 -7.16
N LEU A 59 7.39 -10.66 -8.42
CA LEU A 59 6.44 -10.76 -9.53
C LEU A 59 6.08 -12.22 -9.76
N GLU A 60 4.80 -12.49 -9.89
CA GLU A 60 4.33 -13.77 -10.38
C GLU A 60 4.88 -14.04 -11.80
N SER A 61 5.20 -15.30 -12.09
CA SER A 61 5.51 -15.70 -13.46
C SER A 61 4.27 -15.49 -14.35
N SER A 62 4.44 -15.37 -15.66
CA SER A 62 3.29 -15.18 -16.56
C SER A 62 2.23 -16.28 -16.40
N ALA A 63 2.63 -17.52 -16.22
CA ALA A 63 1.71 -18.64 -15.99
C ALA A 63 0.99 -18.53 -14.64
N SER A 64 1.71 -18.10 -13.58
CA SER A 64 1.11 -17.85 -12.26
C SER A 64 0.15 -16.67 -12.31
N LEU A 65 0.45 -15.65 -13.11
CA LEU A 65 -0.42 -14.47 -13.29
C LEU A 65 -1.74 -14.86 -13.95
N ASP A 66 -1.73 -15.70 -14.99
CA ASP A 66 -2.96 -16.17 -15.63
C ASP A 66 -3.85 -16.94 -14.63
N VAL A 67 -3.25 -17.79 -13.81
CA VAL A 67 -3.96 -18.53 -12.75
C VAL A 67 -4.51 -17.58 -11.69
N LEU A 68 -3.73 -16.59 -11.27
CA LEU A 68 -4.15 -15.56 -10.32
C LEU A 68 -5.37 -14.79 -10.83
N LEU A 69 -5.33 -14.31 -12.06
CA LEU A 69 -6.43 -13.55 -12.66
C LEU A 69 -7.67 -14.42 -12.85
N ALA A 70 -7.50 -15.68 -13.29
CA ALA A 70 -8.61 -16.61 -13.44
C ALA A 70 -9.30 -16.90 -12.10
N SER A 71 -8.52 -17.11 -11.03
CA SER A 71 -9.05 -17.37 -9.68
C SER A 71 -9.80 -16.18 -9.09
N ASN A 72 -9.44 -14.96 -9.50
CA ASN A 72 -10.04 -13.71 -9.00
C ASN A 72 -11.03 -13.08 -10.00
N ARG A 73 -11.43 -13.84 -11.05
CA ARG A 73 -12.24 -13.32 -12.14
C ARG A 73 -13.54 -12.66 -11.68
N LEU A 74 -14.26 -13.29 -10.77
CA LEU A 74 -15.52 -12.74 -10.25
C LEU A 74 -15.31 -11.38 -9.56
N LEU A 75 -14.23 -11.23 -8.79
CA LEU A 75 -13.89 -9.97 -8.14
C LEU A 75 -13.56 -8.90 -9.18
N ILE A 76 -12.74 -9.25 -10.17
CA ILE A 76 -12.34 -8.33 -11.24
C ILE A 76 -13.56 -7.88 -12.03
N ASP A 77 -14.38 -8.81 -12.52
CA ASP A 77 -15.56 -8.51 -13.34
C ASP A 77 -16.58 -7.63 -12.55
N ALA A 78 -16.71 -7.87 -11.24
CA ALA A 78 -17.59 -7.06 -10.40
C ALA A 78 -17.02 -5.65 -10.10
N ALA A 79 -15.70 -5.50 -10.03
CA ALA A 79 -15.06 -4.24 -9.70
C ALA A 79 -14.88 -3.30 -10.90
N LEU A 80 -14.73 -3.84 -12.11
CA LEU A 80 -14.46 -3.06 -13.33
C LEU A 80 -15.41 -1.89 -13.53
N PRO A 81 -16.74 -2.02 -13.42
CA PRO A 81 -17.65 -0.89 -13.62
C PRO A 81 -17.43 0.24 -12.62
N ALA A 82 -17.04 -0.09 -11.38
CA ALA A 82 -16.75 0.91 -10.35
C ALA A 82 -15.39 1.58 -10.61
N ILE A 83 -14.40 0.84 -11.08
CA ILE A 83 -13.08 1.35 -11.46
C ILE A 83 -13.23 2.34 -12.62
N ASP A 84 -13.96 1.98 -13.67
CA ASP A 84 -14.22 2.83 -14.84
C ASP A 84 -14.94 4.13 -14.41
N TYR A 85 -15.98 4.00 -13.59
CA TYR A 85 -16.73 5.14 -13.05
C TYR A 85 -15.84 6.10 -12.24
N LEU A 86 -14.93 5.56 -11.42
CA LEU A 86 -14.00 6.35 -10.62
C LEU A 86 -12.91 6.99 -11.51
N ALA A 87 -12.38 6.25 -12.47
CA ALA A 87 -11.34 6.73 -13.39
C ALA A 87 -11.82 7.95 -14.20
N GLU A 88 -13.06 7.93 -14.68
CA GLU A 88 -13.67 9.06 -15.38
C GLU A 88 -13.78 10.32 -14.51
N ARG A 89 -14.00 10.14 -13.19
CA ARG A 89 -14.21 11.25 -12.24
C ARG A 89 -12.97 11.77 -11.58
N GLN A 90 -11.99 10.93 -11.32
CA GLN A 90 -10.71 11.37 -10.73
C GLN A 90 -9.87 12.22 -11.66
N GLY A 91 -10.18 12.25 -12.95
CA GLY A 91 -9.32 12.88 -13.95
C GLY A 91 -7.97 12.13 -14.04
N LYS A 92 -6.97 12.82 -14.60
CA LYS A 92 -5.68 12.18 -14.92
C LYS A 92 -4.66 12.13 -13.75
N GLU A 93 -5.07 12.34 -12.50
CA GLU A 93 -4.12 12.59 -11.40
C GLU A 93 -4.03 11.47 -10.37
N GLY A 94 -4.91 10.47 -10.40
CA GLY A 94 -4.97 9.38 -9.44
C GLY A 94 -4.57 8.03 -10.01
N LEU A 95 -4.34 7.08 -9.09
CA LEU A 95 -4.29 5.65 -9.37
C LEU A 95 -5.42 4.95 -8.63
N ILE A 96 -6.07 4.03 -9.32
CA ILE A 96 -7.03 3.10 -8.74
C ILE A 96 -6.37 1.73 -8.79
N ILE A 97 -6.32 1.05 -7.66
CA ILE A 97 -5.69 -0.25 -7.54
C ILE A 97 -6.74 -1.22 -7.00
N LEU A 98 -6.93 -2.33 -7.68
CA LEU A 98 -7.66 -3.48 -7.19
C LEU A 98 -6.66 -4.52 -6.70
N ALA A 99 -6.83 -5.02 -5.49
CA ALA A 99 -6.04 -6.12 -4.94
C ALA A 99 -6.97 -7.20 -4.36
N ASN A 100 -6.47 -8.43 -4.28
CA ASN A 100 -7.17 -9.53 -3.60
C ASN A 100 -6.93 -9.49 -2.08
N SER A 101 -7.46 -10.51 -1.36
CA SER A 101 -7.29 -10.68 0.08
C SER A 101 -5.84 -10.86 0.55
N ASP A 102 -4.92 -11.16 -0.34
CA ASP A 102 -3.49 -11.34 -0.05
C ASP A 102 -2.66 -10.10 -0.38
N ALA A 103 -3.32 -8.97 -0.65
CA ALA A 103 -2.71 -7.73 -1.13
C ALA A 103 -1.97 -7.88 -2.47
N THR A 104 -2.33 -8.85 -3.30
CA THR A 104 -1.77 -9.00 -4.64
C THR A 104 -2.59 -8.16 -5.63
N ILE A 105 -1.91 -7.35 -6.43
CA ILE A 105 -2.54 -6.40 -7.35
C ILE A 105 -3.15 -7.14 -8.54
N LEU A 106 -4.45 -6.94 -8.75
CA LEU A 106 -5.25 -7.55 -9.82
C LEU A 106 -5.57 -6.59 -10.96
N ALA A 107 -5.62 -5.29 -10.68
CA ALA A 107 -5.79 -4.26 -11.70
C ALA A 107 -5.21 -2.93 -11.22
N VAL A 108 -4.74 -2.15 -12.17
CA VAL A 108 -4.25 -0.77 -11.95
C VAL A 108 -4.80 0.11 -13.06
N GLU A 109 -5.54 1.15 -12.70
CA GLU A 109 -6.07 2.13 -13.63
C GLU A 109 -5.57 3.53 -13.27
N GLY A 110 -5.20 4.33 -14.27
CA GLY A 110 -4.70 5.69 -14.11
C GLY A 110 -3.27 5.87 -14.63
N ARG A 111 -2.64 6.99 -14.25
CA ARG A 111 -1.33 7.39 -14.78
C ARG A 111 -0.16 6.81 -14.01
N ALA A 112 0.25 5.60 -14.37
CA ALA A 112 1.43 4.94 -13.82
C ALA A 112 2.76 5.67 -14.16
N ASP A 113 2.78 6.52 -15.20
CA ASP A 113 3.97 7.30 -15.59
C ASP A 113 4.43 8.30 -14.51
N ARG A 114 3.50 8.77 -13.67
CA ARG A 114 3.81 9.65 -12.53
C ARG A 114 4.42 8.96 -11.33
N LEU A 115 4.41 7.63 -11.31
CA LEU A 115 5.00 6.83 -10.24
C LEU A 115 6.53 6.72 -10.35
N LYS A 116 7.08 7.12 -11.50
CA LYS A 116 8.54 7.08 -11.71
C LYS A 116 9.25 7.98 -10.71
N GLY A 117 10.12 7.37 -9.91
CA GLY A 117 10.90 8.07 -8.88
C GLY A 117 10.20 8.27 -7.53
N SER A 118 8.93 7.86 -7.38
CA SER A 118 8.17 8.00 -6.12
C SER A 118 8.30 6.81 -5.15
N GLY A 119 9.04 5.74 -5.52
CA GLY A 119 9.05 4.47 -4.79
C GLY A 119 7.81 3.59 -5.05
N LEU A 120 6.88 4.07 -5.88
CA LEU A 120 5.64 3.37 -6.26
C LEU A 120 5.73 2.72 -7.64
N GLN A 121 6.92 2.69 -8.23
CA GLN A 121 7.18 2.06 -9.53
C GLN A 121 6.88 0.56 -9.56
N ASP A 122 6.76 -0.05 -8.38
CA ASP A 122 6.46 -1.46 -8.20
C ASP A 122 4.95 -1.75 -8.12
N ILE A 123 4.10 -0.75 -8.35
CA ILE A 123 2.65 -0.96 -8.47
C ILE A 123 2.38 -1.51 -9.87
N THR A 124 2.43 -2.83 -9.96
CA THR A 124 2.22 -3.56 -11.20
C THR A 124 1.31 -4.77 -10.95
N LEU A 125 0.69 -5.24 -12.00
CA LEU A 125 -0.17 -6.43 -11.97
C LEU A 125 0.61 -7.64 -11.43
N GLY A 126 0.04 -8.39 -10.50
CA GLY A 126 0.66 -9.55 -9.87
C GLY A 126 1.66 -9.22 -8.76
N ALA A 127 1.94 -7.95 -8.47
CA ALA A 127 2.82 -7.57 -7.37
C ALA A 127 2.12 -7.76 -6.01
N CYS A 128 2.79 -8.42 -5.07
CA CYS A 128 2.29 -8.58 -3.70
C CYS A 128 2.68 -7.38 -2.83
N TRP A 129 1.69 -6.76 -2.20
CA TRP A 129 1.85 -5.61 -1.30
C TRP A 129 1.42 -5.93 0.14
N SER A 130 1.49 -7.19 0.56
CA SER A 130 1.26 -7.55 1.96
C SER A 130 2.31 -6.94 2.89
N GLU A 131 1.97 -6.74 4.17
CA GLU A 131 2.92 -6.23 5.18
C GLU A 131 4.12 -7.15 5.37
N ALA A 132 3.95 -8.45 5.17
CA ALA A 132 5.03 -9.41 5.25
C ALA A 132 6.06 -9.30 4.13
N VAL A 133 5.68 -8.70 2.99
CA VAL A 133 6.54 -8.55 1.81
C VAL A 133 7.06 -7.12 1.69
N ARG A 134 6.20 -6.14 1.89
CA ARG A 134 6.50 -4.72 1.61
C ARG A 134 6.52 -3.83 2.85
N GLY A 135 6.29 -4.40 4.01
CA GLY A 135 6.12 -3.61 5.22
C GLY A 135 4.84 -2.79 5.22
N THR A 136 4.80 -1.80 6.08
CA THR A 136 3.65 -0.91 6.23
C THR A 136 3.34 -0.16 4.95
N ASN A 137 2.16 -0.41 4.42
CA ASN A 137 1.65 0.25 3.22
C ASN A 137 0.11 0.28 3.23
N ALA A 138 -0.49 1.10 2.37
CA ALA A 138 -1.94 1.31 2.38
C ALA A 138 -2.73 0.03 2.11
N LEU A 139 -2.28 -0.84 1.19
CA LEU A 139 -2.99 -2.07 0.82
C LEU A 139 -2.90 -3.11 1.94
N GLY A 140 -1.68 -3.47 2.35
CA GLY A 140 -1.45 -4.49 3.37
C GLY A 140 -2.04 -4.10 4.72
N THR A 141 -1.83 -2.85 5.16
CA THR A 141 -2.38 -2.36 6.44
C THR A 141 -3.90 -2.31 6.43
N ALA A 142 -4.52 -1.86 5.32
CA ALA A 142 -5.98 -1.85 5.22
C ALA A 142 -6.59 -3.24 5.34
N LEU A 143 -5.98 -4.25 4.74
CA LEU A 143 -6.46 -5.62 4.81
C LEU A 143 -6.35 -6.21 6.21
N VAL A 144 -5.21 -6.03 6.88
CA VAL A 144 -4.98 -6.58 8.23
C VAL A 144 -5.86 -5.92 9.27
N GLU A 145 -6.02 -4.60 9.20
CA GLU A 145 -6.84 -3.83 10.14
C GLU A 145 -8.34 -3.79 9.76
N ALA A 146 -8.73 -4.46 8.68
CA ALA A 146 -10.08 -4.40 8.11
C ALA A 146 -10.59 -2.95 7.94
N LEU A 147 -9.69 -2.05 7.57
CA LEU A 147 -9.98 -0.63 7.45
C LEU A 147 -10.59 -0.32 6.09
N SER A 148 -11.71 0.38 6.11
CA SER A 148 -12.13 1.13 4.93
C SER A 148 -11.30 2.41 4.87
N LEU A 149 -10.22 2.38 4.09
CA LEU A 149 -9.37 3.56 3.88
C LEU A 149 -10.03 4.51 2.88
N ILE A 150 -11.22 4.99 3.18
CA ILE A 150 -11.73 6.20 2.55
C ILE A 150 -11.06 7.37 3.26
N HIS A 151 -9.85 7.66 2.89
CA HIS A 151 -9.19 8.87 3.31
C HIS A 151 -9.35 9.93 2.28
N ILE A 152 -10.17 10.71 2.66
CA ILE A 152 -10.41 12.00 2.08
C ILE A 152 -9.50 13.01 2.77
#